data_d0968a0340824d99e2e4874a11da0afc
#
_entry.id   d0968a0340824d99e2e4874a11da0afc
#
_cell.length_a   1.000
_cell.length_b   1.000
_cell.length_c   1.000
_cell.angle_alpha   90.00
_cell.angle_beta   90.00
_cell.angle_gamma   90.00
#
_symmetry.space_group_name_H-M   'P 1'
#
loop_
_entity.id
_entity.type
_entity.pdbx_description
1 polymer ?
#
loop_
_entity_poly.entity_id
_entity_poly.type
_entity_poly.pdbx_seq_one_letter_code
_entity_poly.pdbx_strand_id
1 'polypeptide(L)'
;MSSGPDDLGAEREVDLRKWLDALRSRWWIAAAGLVAGVVVGALYSLSGGSSWVASATIARGEAFNPAGTSQVQGYVTSPAQIQNLVTGAANIDKVAAQIGMTSAQLRGHVTASTVTLAGTASATNTNSTLILITVTLSKPKKAEEAADALAVLVKQETTTRYVLQSIKGYATRLANYGARVKALRGEIDSLTKVLAHPSGLSPLDQLVLSTQLQGAQAALGQTLDSQTTTQQQLILAQDVETTQIIPPPAKAVKTVARSRRNSVVFGGLIGLLAGAIVALIVGIRSRREPATS
;
A
#
# COMPACT_ATOMS: atom_id res chain seq x y z
N MET A 1 -74.87 23.20 33.66
CA MET A 1 -73.77 23.86 32.99
C MET A 1 -72.62 22.86 32.90
N SER A 2 -72.55 22.24 31.78
CA SER A 2 -71.54 21.19 31.50
C SER A 2 -71.01 21.50 30.11
N SER A 3 -69.81 22.05 30.03
CA SER A 3 -69.05 22.28 28.82
C SER A 3 -68.14 21.05 28.63
N GLY A 4 -68.46 20.21 27.67
CA GLY A 4 -67.62 19.09 27.25
C GLY A 4 -66.39 19.54 26.48
N PRO A 5 -65.28 18.90 26.65
CA PRO A 5 -64.09 19.05 25.83
C PRO A 5 -64.02 17.87 24.82
N ASP A 6 -64.61 18.02 23.67
CA ASP A 6 -64.48 17.06 22.60
C ASP A 6 -64.22 17.77 21.26
N ASP A 7 -62.96 18.15 21.07
CA ASP A 7 -62.52 18.54 19.73
C ASP A 7 -60.98 18.48 19.55
N LEU A 8 -60.35 17.42 20.05
CA LEU A 8 -58.92 17.12 19.87
C LEU A 8 -58.65 15.82 19.08
N GLY A 9 -59.45 15.55 18.05
CA GLY A 9 -59.33 14.26 17.36
C GLY A 9 -59.67 14.28 15.89
N ALA A 10 -59.71 15.41 15.23
CA ALA A 10 -59.80 15.42 13.79
C ALA A 10 -58.42 15.03 13.19
N GLU A 11 -58.06 13.74 13.27
CA GLU A 11 -57.07 13.16 12.43
C GLU A 11 -57.37 13.53 10.98
N ARG A 12 -56.56 14.42 10.39
CA ARG A 12 -56.64 14.71 8.95
C ARG A 12 -56.27 13.42 8.23
N GLU A 13 -57.30 12.61 7.93
CA GLU A 13 -57.12 11.51 6.99
C GLU A 13 -56.55 12.07 5.70
N VAL A 14 -55.28 11.77 5.41
CA VAL A 14 -54.63 12.13 4.18
C VAL A 14 -55.26 11.33 3.08
N ASP A 15 -56.20 11.95 2.35
CA ASP A 15 -56.97 11.33 1.27
C ASP A 15 -56.03 11.01 0.09
N LEU A 16 -55.39 9.85 0.17
CA LEU A 16 -54.41 9.34 -0.80
C LEU A 16 -54.97 9.30 -2.24
N ARG A 17 -56.27 9.14 -2.40
CA ARG A 17 -56.93 9.15 -3.73
C ARG A 17 -56.80 10.53 -4.39
N LYS A 18 -56.98 11.60 -3.64
CA LYS A 18 -56.84 12.96 -4.17
C LYS A 18 -55.44 13.27 -4.63
N TRP A 19 -54.43 12.71 -3.96
CA TRP A 19 -53.02 12.83 -4.30
C TRP A 19 -52.69 12.06 -5.58
N LEU A 20 -53.20 10.84 -5.72
CA LEU A 20 -53.04 10.01 -6.91
C LEU A 20 -53.69 10.68 -8.16
N ASP A 21 -54.88 11.23 -8.03
CA ASP A 21 -55.58 11.92 -9.13
C ASP A 21 -54.82 13.21 -9.54
N ALA A 22 -54.31 13.96 -8.57
CA ALA A 22 -53.49 15.14 -8.86
C ALA A 22 -52.18 14.77 -9.60
N LEU A 23 -51.55 13.69 -9.21
CA LEU A 23 -50.33 13.18 -9.87
C LEU A 23 -50.64 12.64 -11.27
N ARG A 24 -51.77 11.92 -11.45
CA ARG A 24 -52.20 11.34 -12.71
C ARG A 24 -52.60 12.43 -13.75
N SER A 25 -53.22 13.51 -13.31
CA SER A 25 -53.61 14.61 -14.22
C SER A 25 -52.42 15.42 -14.71
N ARG A 26 -51.28 15.39 -13.99
CA ARG A 26 -50.07 16.18 -14.31
C ARG A 26 -48.81 15.32 -14.35
N TRP A 27 -48.92 14.04 -14.71
CA TRP A 27 -47.81 13.12 -14.82
C TRP A 27 -46.65 13.61 -15.69
N TRP A 28 -46.94 14.46 -16.68
CA TRP A 28 -45.96 15.04 -17.57
C TRP A 28 -44.93 15.94 -16.83
N ILE A 29 -45.31 16.59 -15.69
CA ILE A 29 -44.39 17.36 -14.86
C ILE A 29 -43.38 16.45 -14.18
N ALA A 30 -43.85 15.29 -13.65
CA ALA A 30 -42.98 14.29 -13.08
C ALA A 30 -42.03 13.65 -14.14
N ALA A 31 -42.57 13.42 -15.36
CA ALA A 31 -41.77 12.93 -16.49
C ALA A 31 -40.72 13.96 -16.95
N ALA A 32 -41.09 15.24 -17.02
CA ALA A 32 -40.14 16.34 -17.33
C ALA A 32 -39.06 16.44 -16.25
N GLY A 33 -39.41 16.29 -14.98
CA GLY A 33 -38.45 16.24 -13.86
C GLY A 33 -37.47 15.05 -13.98
N LEU A 34 -37.97 13.87 -14.35
CA LEU A 34 -37.14 12.71 -14.61
C LEU A 34 -36.15 12.95 -15.75
N VAL A 35 -36.62 13.47 -16.88
CA VAL A 35 -35.75 13.78 -18.04
C VAL A 35 -34.70 14.83 -17.68
N ALA A 36 -35.09 15.91 -17.00
CA ALA A 36 -34.14 16.92 -16.52
C ALA A 36 -33.11 16.32 -15.56
N GLY A 37 -33.53 15.47 -14.61
CA GLY A 37 -32.67 14.80 -13.70
C GLY A 37 -31.68 13.82 -14.37
N VAL A 38 -32.13 13.08 -15.40
CA VAL A 38 -31.28 12.23 -16.24
C VAL A 38 -30.24 13.06 -16.99
N VAL A 39 -30.63 14.18 -17.59
CA VAL A 39 -29.71 15.08 -18.29
C VAL A 39 -28.67 15.68 -17.35
N VAL A 40 -29.08 16.17 -16.19
CA VAL A 40 -28.16 16.68 -15.16
C VAL A 40 -27.23 15.58 -14.66
N GLY A 41 -27.76 14.39 -14.40
CA GLY A 41 -26.97 13.21 -13.98
C GLY A 41 -25.98 12.78 -15.06
N ALA A 42 -26.35 12.84 -16.34
CA ALA A 42 -25.47 12.55 -17.46
C ALA A 42 -24.36 13.61 -17.61
N LEU A 43 -24.70 14.90 -17.56
CA LEU A 43 -23.72 15.99 -17.60
C LEU A 43 -22.75 15.93 -16.43
N TYR A 44 -23.24 15.64 -15.22
CA TYR A 44 -22.40 15.43 -14.04
C TYR A 44 -21.49 14.21 -14.16
N SER A 45 -21.96 13.15 -14.82
CA SER A 45 -21.14 11.96 -15.13
C SER A 45 -20.05 12.25 -16.17
N LEU A 46 -20.31 13.13 -17.13
CA LEU A 46 -19.33 13.53 -18.16
C LEU A 46 -18.27 14.50 -17.61
N SER A 47 -18.60 15.29 -16.59
CA SER A 47 -17.65 16.20 -15.94
C SER A 47 -16.64 15.47 -15.04
N GLY A 48 -16.90 14.22 -14.68
CA GLY A 48 -15.96 13.36 -13.95
C GLY A 48 -14.80 12.95 -14.84
N GLY A 49 -13.62 13.58 -14.66
CA GLY A 49 -12.40 13.24 -15.40
C GLY A 49 -12.01 11.76 -15.20
N SER A 50 -11.32 11.18 -16.18
CA SER A 50 -10.74 9.84 -16.03
C SER A 50 -9.67 9.88 -14.95
N SER A 51 -9.79 9.04 -13.93
CA SER A 51 -8.75 8.83 -12.93
C SER A 51 -7.97 7.55 -13.27
N TRP A 52 -6.68 7.62 -13.00
CA TRP A 52 -5.75 6.52 -13.18
C TRP A 52 -5.22 6.11 -11.83
N VAL A 53 -5.28 4.82 -11.55
CA VAL A 53 -4.77 4.23 -10.32
C VAL A 53 -3.51 3.46 -10.63
N ALA A 54 -2.42 3.84 -9.97
CA ALA A 54 -1.17 3.10 -9.99
C ALA A 54 -0.90 2.55 -8.59
N SER A 55 -0.41 1.32 -8.52
CA SER A 55 -0.14 0.66 -7.24
C SER A 55 1.25 0.06 -7.23
N ALA A 56 2.02 0.37 -6.19
CA ALA A 56 3.31 -0.25 -5.91
C ALA A 56 3.19 -1.15 -4.68
N THR A 57 3.71 -2.37 -4.77
CA THR A 57 3.72 -3.31 -3.66
C THR A 57 5.10 -3.32 -3.02
N ILE A 58 5.14 -3.21 -1.70
CA ILE A 58 6.37 -3.32 -0.92
C ILE A 58 6.26 -4.50 0.06
N ALA A 59 7.34 -5.27 0.18
CA ALA A 59 7.54 -6.22 1.26
C ALA A 59 8.27 -5.52 2.39
N ARG A 60 7.66 -5.51 3.56
CA ARG A 60 8.24 -4.93 4.78
C ARG A 60 9.42 -5.77 5.24
N GLY A 61 10.57 -5.14 5.46
CA GLY A 61 11.72 -5.79 6.08
C GLY A 61 11.45 -6.10 7.56
N GLU A 62 11.93 -7.25 8.01
CA GLU A 62 11.84 -7.71 9.39
C GLU A 62 13.26 -7.91 9.95
N ALA A 63 13.71 -6.96 10.77
CA ALA A 63 15.04 -7.06 11.39
C ALA A 63 15.07 -8.18 12.44
N PHE A 64 16.14 -8.98 12.44
CA PHE A 64 16.39 -10.00 13.44
C PHE A 64 17.47 -9.53 14.44
N ASN A 65 17.45 -10.11 15.63
CA ASN A 65 18.55 -9.92 16.59
C ASN A 65 19.84 -10.55 16.02
N PRO A 66 21.03 -10.18 16.52
CA PRO A 66 22.30 -10.69 16.01
C PRO A 66 22.45 -12.24 16.13
N ALA A 67 21.66 -12.87 17.02
CA ALA A 67 21.62 -14.32 17.17
C ALA A 67 20.65 -15.00 16.20
N GLY A 68 19.84 -14.24 15.44
CA GLY A 68 18.86 -14.76 14.51
C GLY A 68 17.64 -15.45 15.15
N THR A 69 17.49 -15.35 16.48
CA THR A 69 16.51 -16.13 17.25
C THR A 69 15.18 -15.40 17.46
N SER A 70 15.16 -14.08 17.34
CA SER A 70 13.94 -13.27 17.53
C SER A 70 13.92 -12.04 16.62
N GLN A 71 12.74 -11.65 16.19
CA GLN A 71 12.52 -10.44 15.43
C GLN A 71 12.67 -9.21 16.34
N VAL A 72 13.43 -8.23 15.86
CA VAL A 72 13.47 -6.90 16.47
C VAL A 72 12.31 -6.11 15.91
N GLN A 73 11.24 -5.98 16.69
CA GLN A 73 10.11 -5.15 16.29
C GLN A 73 10.53 -3.67 16.26
N GLY A 74 10.84 -3.19 15.06
CA GLY A 74 11.12 -1.77 14.83
C GLY A 74 9.82 -0.97 14.73
N TYR A 75 9.69 0.10 15.51
CA TYR A 75 8.56 1.04 15.39
C TYR A 75 8.38 1.54 13.94
N VAL A 76 9.48 1.79 13.24
CA VAL A 76 9.51 2.34 11.88
C VAL A 76 8.95 1.38 10.82
N THR A 77 8.96 0.07 11.08
CA THR A 77 8.48 -0.95 10.13
C THR A 77 7.04 -1.38 10.39
N SER A 78 6.34 -0.79 11.38
CA SER A 78 4.93 -1.12 11.61
C SER A 78 4.05 -0.64 10.45
N PRO A 79 2.98 -1.39 10.09
CA PRO A 79 2.07 -0.99 9.00
C PRO A 79 1.48 0.41 9.19
N ALA A 80 1.11 0.76 10.43
CA ALA A 80 0.58 2.08 10.75
C ALA A 80 1.61 3.19 10.51
N GLN A 81 2.88 2.96 10.84
CA GLN A 81 3.93 3.94 10.60
C GLN A 81 4.23 4.10 9.11
N ILE A 82 4.22 3.00 8.33
CA ILE A 82 4.37 3.09 6.88
C ILE A 82 3.21 3.87 6.26
N GLN A 83 1.98 3.65 6.74
CA GLN A 83 0.83 4.43 6.30
C GLN A 83 1.02 5.93 6.60
N ASN A 84 1.50 6.26 7.80
CA ASN A 84 1.84 7.63 8.18
C ASN A 84 2.97 8.23 7.33
N LEU A 85 4.00 7.44 6.99
CA LEU A 85 5.06 7.87 6.08
C LEU A 85 4.52 8.20 4.68
N VAL A 86 3.67 7.34 4.13
CA VAL A 86 3.09 7.50 2.79
C VAL A 86 2.14 8.70 2.71
N THR A 87 1.35 8.95 3.76
CA THR A 87 0.35 10.04 3.80
C THR A 87 0.88 11.32 4.45
N GLY A 88 2.06 11.29 5.03
CA GLY A 88 2.68 12.42 5.73
C GLY A 88 2.96 13.61 4.83
N ALA A 89 2.58 14.81 5.27
CA ALA A 89 2.67 16.03 4.47
C ALA A 89 4.09 16.28 3.94
N ALA A 90 5.12 16.15 4.79
CA ALA A 90 6.52 16.37 4.39
C ALA A 90 7.00 15.38 3.31
N ASN A 91 6.54 14.14 3.35
CA ASN A 91 6.89 13.11 2.37
C ASN A 91 6.14 13.31 1.06
N ILE A 92 4.87 13.69 1.13
CA ILE A 92 4.08 14.09 -0.04
C ILE A 92 4.73 15.29 -0.72
N ASP A 93 5.21 16.28 0.03
CA ASP A 93 5.87 17.47 -0.51
C ASP A 93 7.18 17.09 -1.23
N LYS A 94 8.00 16.21 -0.64
CA LYS A 94 9.23 15.68 -1.28
C LYS A 94 8.93 14.96 -2.60
N VAL A 95 7.95 14.04 -2.58
CA VAL A 95 7.59 13.25 -3.76
C VAL A 95 6.96 14.14 -4.82
N ALA A 96 6.06 15.04 -4.46
CA ALA A 96 5.45 15.99 -5.40
C ALA A 96 6.50 16.84 -6.12
N ALA A 97 7.48 17.37 -5.38
CA ALA A 97 8.61 18.13 -5.96
C ALA A 97 9.43 17.26 -6.92
N GLN A 98 9.72 16.01 -6.56
CA GLN A 98 10.50 15.08 -7.40
C GLN A 98 9.82 14.79 -8.74
N ILE A 99 8.49 14.63 -8.76
CA ILE A 99 7.74 14.32 -9.97
C ILE A 99 7.20 15.56 -10.70
N GLY A 100 7.54 16.78 -10.23
CA GLY A 100 7.10 18.04 -10.83
C GLY A 100 5.60 18.28 -10.72
N MET A 101 5.02 17.97 -9.55
CA MET A 101 3.62 18.24 -9.20
C MET A 101 3.52 19.13 -7.96
N THR A 102 2.36 19.70 -7.73
CA THR A 102 2.09 20.41 -6.46
C THR A 102 1.64 19.40 -5.40
N SER A 103 2.01 19.64 -4.15
CA SER A 103 1.59 18.81 -3.01
C SER A 103 0.07 18.68 -2.90
N ALA A 104 -0.67 19.74 -3.25
CA ALA A 104 -2.13 19.75 -3.24
C ALA A 104 -2.73 18.74 -4.24
N GLN A 105 -2.06 18.50 -5.38
CA GLN A 105 -2.51 17.53 -6.38
C GLN A 105 -2.26 16.07 -5.96
N LEU A 106 -1.30 15.83 -5.06
CA LEU A 106 -0.98 14.50 -4.58
C LEU A 106 -1.69 14.20 -3.25
N ARG A 107 -1.89 15.22 -2.42
CA ARG A 107 -2.50 15.09 -1.10
C ARG A 107 -3.96 14.61 -1.23
N GLY A 108 -4.35 13.61 -0.44
CA GLY A 108 -5.67 12.97 -0.50
C GLY A 108 -5.87 11.97 -1.64
N HIS A 109 -4.89 11.82 -2.54
CA HIS A 109 -4.90 10.86 -3.64
C HIS A 109 -3.97 9.67 -3.44
N VAL A 110 -3.37 9.57 -2.26
CA VAL A 110 -2.42 8.52 -1.87
C VAL A 110 -3.00 7.74 -0.71
N THR A 111 -2.96 6.42 -0.81
CA THR A 111 -3.35 5.50 0.26
C THR A 111 -2.33 4.39 0.39
N ALA A 112 -2.15 3.87 1.60
CA ALA A 112 -1.39 2.65 1.86
C ALA A 112 -2.28 1.66 2.62
N SER A 113 -2.28 0.41 2.19
CA SER A 113 -3.07 -0.65 2.80
C SER A 113 -2.25 -1.93 2.92
N THR A 114 -2.51 -2.72 3.94
CA THR A 114 -1.92 -4.07 4.07
C THR A 114 -2.63 -5.03 3.13
N VAL A 115 -1.85 -5.88 2.43
CA VAL A 115 -2.40 -6.93 1.58
C VAL A 115 -2.50 -8.21 2.40
N THR A 116 -3.73 -8.68 2.63
CA THR A 116 -3.97 -10.02 3.17
C THR A 116 -3.98 -11.02 2.03
N LEU A 117 -3.08 -11.99 2.07
CA LEU A 117 -3.09 -13.10 1.10
C LEU A 117 -4.34 -13.93 1.32
N ALA A 118 -5.12 -14.13 0.26
CA ALA A 118 -6.31 -14.98 0.28
C ALA A 118 -5.89 -16.42 0.67
N GLY A 119 -6.47 -16.96 1.74
CA GLY A 119 -6.16 -18.30 2.26
C GLY A 119 -5.70 -18.33 3.72
N THR A 120 -5.25 -17.21 4.29
CA THR A 120 -5.01 -17.10 5.72
C THR A 120 -6.25 -16.51 6.37
N ALA A 121 -7.16 -17.40 6.79
CA ALA A 121 -8.45 -17.07 7.39
C ALA A 121 -8.32 -16.51 8.83
N SER A 122 -7.54 -15.46 9.02
CA SER A 122 -7.59 -14.71 10.26
C SER A 122 -7.63 -13.23 9.94
N ALA A 123 -8.81 -12.64 10.04
CA ALA A 123 -9.09 -11.21 9.81
C ALA A 123 -8.34 -10.27 10.78
N THR A 124 -7.48 -10.81 11.65
CA THR A 124 -6.71 -10.10 12.66
C THR A 124 -5.20 -10.16 12.44
N ASN A 125 -4.71 -10.72 11.31
CA ASN A 125 -3.28 -10.70 11.02
C ASN A 125 -2.81 -9.30 10.63
N THR A 126 -2.57 -8.47 11.64
CA THR A 126 -1.81 -7.21 11.56
C THR A 126 -0.34 -7.44 11.14
N ASN A 127 0.06 -8.67 10.93
CA ASN A 127 1.41 -9.09 10.54
C ASN A 127 1.59 -9.31 9.04
N SER A 128 0.70 -8.75 8.20
CA SER A 128 0.96 -8.77 6.75
C SER A 128 2.26 -8.04 6.45
N THR A 129 3.21 -8.77 5.85
CA THR A 129 4.50 -8.23 5.41
C THR A 129 4.39 -7.39 4.13
N LEU A 130 3.23 -7.49 3.44
CA LEU A 130 2.97 -6.81 2.18
C LEU A 130 2.13 -5.56 2.38
N ILE A 131 2.59 -4.46 1.82
CA ILE A 131 1.88 -3.18 1.82
C ILE A 131 1.70 -2.72 0.38
N LEU A 132 0.47 -2.36 0.04
CA LEU A 132 0.10 -1.79 -1.24
C LEU A 132 -0.01 -0.28 -1.11
N ILE A 133 0.83 0.45 -1.82
CA ILE A 133 0.75 1.90 -1.99
C ILE A 133 -0.06 2.18 -3.24
N THR A 134 -1.15 2.90 -3.11
CA THR A 134 -2.04 3.22 -4.23
C THR A 134 -2.11 4.72 -4.42
N VAL A 135 -1.90 5.17 -5.65
CA VAL A 135 -1.96 6.57 -6.06
C VAL A 135 -3.01 6.74 -7.16
N THR A 136 -3.92 7.69 -6.97
CA THR A 136 -5.01 7.97 -7.91
C THR A 136 -4.87 9.37 -8.48
N LEU A 137 -4.50 9.49 -9.76
CA LEU A 137 -4.30 10.79 -10.42
C LEU A 137 -5.00 10.86 -11.78
N SER A 138 -5.12 12.06 -12.34
CA SER A 138 -5.70 12.28 -13.67
C SER A 138 -4.78 11.87 -14.83
N LYS A 139 -3.46 11.82 -14.60
CA LYS A 139 -2.44 11.49 -15.61
C LYS A 139 -1.79 10.14 -15.28
N PRO A 140 -1.79 9.14 -16.20
CA PRO A 140 -1.28 7.80 -15.93
C PRO A 140 0.19 7.79 -15.53
N LYS A 141 1.06 8.43 -16.33
CA LYS A 141 2.50 8.49 -16.05
C LYS A 141 2.82 9.12 -14.69
N LYS A 142 2.07 10.16 -14.29
CA LYS A 142 2.28 10.80 -12.99
C LYS A 142 1.82 9.93 -11.82
N ALA A 143 0.78 9.10 -12.03
CA ALA A 143 0.35 8.13 -11.03
C ALA A 143 1.42 7.04 -10.83
N GLU A 144 2.01 6.53 -11.92
CA GLU A 144 3.13 5.57 -11.87
C GLU A 144 4.35 6.16 -11.17
N GLU A 145 4.84 7.32 -11.64
CA GLU A 145 5.99 8.02 -11.06
C GLU A 145 5.79 8.29 -9.55
N ALA A 146 4.58 8.69 -9.15
CA ALA A 146 4.27 8.95 -7.74
C ALA A 146 4.25 7.68 -6.90
N ALA A 147 3.67 6.58 -7.39
CA ALA A 147 3.64 5.31 -6.68
C ALA A 147 5.04 4.73 -6.50
N ASP A 148 5.87 4.78 -7.54
CA ASP A 148 7.25 4.32 -7.50
C ASP A 148 8.10 5.20 -6.57
N ALA A 149 7.99 6.53 -6.66
CA ALA A 149 8.72 7.44 -5.79
C ALA A 149 8.36 7.26 -4.30
N LEU A 150 7.07 7.04 -4.00
CA LEU A 150 6.62 6.72 -2.63
C LEU A 150 7.17 5.38 -2.16
N ALA A 151 7.19 4.35 -3.00
CA ALA A 151 7.76 3.05 -2.65
C ALA A 151 9.26 3.15 -2.34
N VAL A 152 10.02 3.93 -3.15
CA VAL A 152 11.44 4.19 -2.90
C VAL A 152 11.64 4.95 -1.59
N LEU A 153 10.82 5.97 -1.32
CA LEU A 153 10.87 6.74 -0.07
C LEU A 153 10.61 5.82 1.13
N VAL A 154 9.57 4.99 1.08
CA VAL A 154 9.28 4.04 2.15
C VAL A 154 10.45 3.08 2.36
N LYS A 155 11.02 2.52 1.29
CA LYS A 155 12.21 1.66 1.37
C LYS A 155 13.36 2.36 2.10
N GLN A 156 13.64 3.61 1.78
CA GLN A 156 14.72 4.40 2.39
C GLN A 156 14.47 4.69 3.86
N GLU A 157 13.27 5.12 4.21
CA GLU A 157 12.91 5.53 5.57
C GLU A 157 12.69 4.34 6.52
N THR A 158 12.27 3.17 5.99
CA THR A 158 12.04 1.95 6.79
C THR A 158 13.28 1.07 6.95
N THR A 159 14.29 1.23 6.08
CA THR A 159 15.56 0.53 6.25
C THR A 159 16.33 1.15 7.43
N THR A 160 16.28 0.49 8.57
CA THR A 160 16.85 1.01 9.81
C THR A 160 18.38 1.09 9.75
N ARG A 161 18.97 2.04 10.47
CA ARG A 161 20.44 2.14 10.62
C ARG A 161 21.06 0.84 11.13
N TYR A 162 20.33 0.12 11.98
CA TYR A 162 20.73 -1.17 12.50
C TYR A 162 20.98 -2.19 11.38
N VAL A 163 20.01 -2.35 10.46
CA VAL A 163 20.13 -3.27 9.33
C VAL A 163 21.30 -2.86 8.41
N LEU A 164 21.41 -1.57 8.09
CA LEU A 164 22.53 -1.07 7.28
C LEU A 164 23.89 -1.33 7.92
N GLN A 165 23.98 -1.16 9.24
CA GLN A 165 25.21 -1.44 9.99
C GLN A 165 25.52 -2.94 10.04
N SER A 166 24.51 -3.79 10.18
CA SER A 166 24.65 -5.25 10.14
C SER A 166 25.15 -5.72 8.78
N ILE A 167 24.56 -5.24 7.69
CA ILE A 167 25.02 -5.54 6.30
C ILE A 167 26.48 -5.15 6.13
N LYS A 168 26.86 -3.92 6.53
CA LYS A 168 28.25 -3.47 6.47
C LYS A 168 29.18 -4.33 7.31
N GLY A 169 28.75 -4.72 8.50
CA GLY A 169 29.51 -5.59 9.40
C GLY A 169 29.75 -6.98 8.80
N TYR A 170 28.72 -7.58 8.21
CA TYR A 170 28.86 -8.87 7.52
C TYR A 170 29.77 -8.78 6.29
N ALA A 171 29.63 -7.74 5.47
CA ALA A 171 30.50 -7.53 4.31
C ALA A 171 31.99 -7.38 4.71
N THR A 172 32.25 -6.64 5.80
CA THR A 172 33.62 -6.49 6.34
C THR A 172 34.17 -7.82 6.84
N ARG A 173 33.36 -8.62 7.57
CA ARG A 173 33.78 -9.96 8.04
C ARG A 173 34.09 -10.89 6.87
N LEU A 174 33.27 -10.88 5.82
CA LEU A 174 33.51 -11.68 4.61
C LEU A 174 34.83 -11.31 3.93
N ALA A 175 35.15 -10.02 3.81
CA ALA A 175 36.43 -9.58 3.29
C ALA A 175 37.60 -10.09 4.13
N ASN A 176 37.49 -10.04 5.47
CA ASN A 176 38.51 -10.53 6.38
C ASN A 176 38.65 -12.06 6.29
N TYR A 177 37.57 -12.83 6.20
CA TYR A 177 37.65 -14.27 5.98
C TYR A 177 38.29 -14.62 4.64
N GLY A 178 37.96 -13.87 3.55
CA GLY A 178 38.62 -14.04 2.26
C GLY A 178 40.15 -13.86 2.32
N ALA A 179 40.60 -12.80 3.02
CA ALA A 179 42.03 -12.58 3.24
C ALA A 179 42.69 -13.71 4.05
N ARG A 180 42.00 -14.18 5.11
CA ARG A 180 42.51 -15.28 5.95
C ARG A 180 42.57 -16.62 5.19
N VAL A 181 41.55 -16.92 4.37
CA VAL A 181 41.56 -18.12 3.49
C VAL A 181 42.74 -18.06 2.53
N LYS A 182 43.03 -16.91 1.93
CA LYS A 182 44.20 -16.73 1.04
C LYS A 182 45.51 -16.95 1.79
N ALA A 183 45.66 -16.41 2.98
CA ALA A 183 46.85 -16.59 3.81
C ALA A 183 47.07 -18.07 4.21
N LEU A 184 46.02 -18.72 4.71
CA LEU A 184 46.09 -20.14 5.09
C LEU A 184 46.42 -21.07 3.91
N ARG A 185 45.85 -20.80 2.73
CA ARG A 185 46.23 -21.56 1.54
C ARG A 185 47.70 -21.38 1.16
N GLY A 186 48.23 -20.15 1.25
CA GLY A 186 49.62 -19.87 1.01
C GLY A 186 50.55 -20.57 2.01
N GLU A 187 50.14 -20.66 3.31
CA GLU A 187 50.83 -21.39 4.34
C GLU A 187 50.82 -22.90 4.06
N ILE A 188 49.66 -23.50 3.77
CA ILE A 188 49.50 -24.91 3.41
C ILE A 188 50.38 -25.22 2.17
N ASP A 189 50.36 -24.42 1.16
CA ASP A 189 51.21 -24.61 -0.05
C ASP A 189 52.68 -24.60 0.28
N SER A 190 53.15 -23.68 1.15
CA SER A 190 54.55 -23.59 1.55
C SER A 190 54.96 -24.80 2.39
N LEU A 191 54.17 -25.18 3.36
CA LEU A 191 54.42 -26.38 4.21
C LEU A 191 54.42 -27.65 3.35
N THR A 192 53.52 -27.78 2.40
CA THR A 192 53.44 -28.93 1.49
C THR A 192 54.71 -29.03 0.59
N LYS A 193 55.20 -27.88 0.10
CA LYS A 193 56.42 -27.86 -0.70
C LYS A 193 57.65 -28.28 0.10
N VAL A 194 57.75 -27.84 1.34
CA VAL A 194 58.87 -28.26 2.24
C VAL A 194 58.78 -29.75 2.55
N LEU A 195 57.60 -30.29 2.84
CA LEU A 195 57.39 -31.71 3.10
C LEU A 195 57.61 -32.61 1.87
N ALA A 196 57.37 -32.08 0.64
CA ALA A 196 57.62 -32.80 -0.60
C ALA A 196 59.10 -32.96 -0.92
N HIS A 197 60.00 -32.13 -0.33
CA HIS A 197 61.45 -32.19 -0.52
C HIS A 197 62.19 -32.30 0.82
N PRO A 198 62.08 -33.48 1.52
CA PRO A 198 62.54 -33.63 2.88
C PRO A 198 64.07 -33.73 3.02
N SER A 199 64.85 -33.56 1.98
CA SER A 199 66.31 -33.62 2.02
C SER A 199 66.86 -32.58 2.98
N GLY A 200 67.38 -33.05 4.14
CA GLY A 200 67.91 -32.24 5.22
C GLY A 200 67.01 -32.00 6.42
N LEU A 201 65.78 -32.53 6.43
CA LEU A 201 64.87 -32.49 7.59
C LEU A 201 65.09 -33.70 8.49
N SER A 202 65.16 -33.46 9.80
CA SER A 202 65.13 -34.56 10.77
C SER A 202 63.70 -35.17 10.84
N PRO A 203 63.54 -36.40 11.31
CA PRO A 203 62.20 -36.99 11.54
C PRO A 203 61.34 -36.18 12.49
N LEU A 204 61.96 -35.48 13.46
CA LEU A 204 61.25 -34.58 14.38
C LEU A 204 60.70 -33.36 13.65
N ASP A 205 61.55 -32.74 12.75
CA ASP A 205 61.07 -31.58 11.97
C ASP A 205 59.92 -31.94 11.03
N GLN A 206 59.98 -33.14 10.41
CA GLN A 206 58.88 -33.65 9.59
C GLN A 206 57.58 -33.82 10.39
N LEU A 207 57.70 -34.32 11.62
CA LEU A 207 56.53 -34.46 12.52
C LEU A 207 55.93 -33.09 12.88
N VAL A 208 56.79 -32.13 13.24
CA VAL A 208 56.37 -30.75 13.56
C VAL A 208 55.67 -30.09 12.36
N LEU A 209 56.29 -30.18 11.17
CA LEU A 209 55.72 -29.58 9.93
C LEU A 209 54.38 -30.29 9.55
N SER A 210 54.28 -31.62 9.71
CA SER A 210 53.02 -32.31 9.43
C SER A 210 51.91 -31.91 10.42
N THR A 211 52.23 -31.67 11.68
CA THR A 211 51.28 -31.16 12.70
C THR A 211 50.85 -29.73 12.37
N GLN A 212 51.79 -28.87 11.94
CA GLN A 212 51.46 -27.51 11.48
C GLN A 212 50.55 -27.53 10.25
N LEU A 213 50.81 -28.41 9.28
CA LEU A 213 50.01 -28.59 8.09
C LEU A 213 48.57 -28.99 8.46
N GLN A 214 48.40 -29.98 9.35
CA GLN A 214 47.09 -30.36 9.85
C GLN A 214 46.38 -29.21 10.57
N GLY A 215 47.10 -28.45 11.39
CA GLY A 215 46.57 -27.26 12.06
C GLY A 215 46.08 -26.17 11.05
N ALA A 216 46.89 -25.92 10.02
CA ALA A 216 46.52 -24.95 8.97
C ALA A 216 45.31 -25.42 8.14
N GLN A 217 45.22 -26.73 7.82
CA GLN A 217 44.07 -27.33 7.14
C GLN A 217 42.79 -27.23 8.00
N ALA A 218 42.88 -27.55 9.30
CA ALA A 218 41.75 -27.42 10.21
C ALA A 218 41.27 -25.94 10.34
N ALA A 219 42.26 -25.01 10.47
CA ALA A 219 41.95 -23.57 10.50
C ALA A 219 41.30 -23.07 9.20
N LEU A 220 41.72 -23.60 8.04
CA LEU A 220 41.10 -23.31 6.76
C LEU A 220 39.66 -23.80 6.73
N GLY A 221 39.38 -25.04 7.14
CA GLY A 221 38.01 -25.57 7.23
C GLY A 221 37.12 -24.70 8.11
N GLN A 222 37.54 -24.38 9.33
CA GLN A 222 36.79 -23.52 10.24
C GLN A 222 36.52 -22.10 9.66
N THR A 223 37.54 -21.56 8.94
CA THR A 223 37.41 -20.24 8.32
C THR A 223 36.38 -20.25 7.18
N LEU A 224 36.35 -21.32 6.36
CA LEU A 224 35.38 -21.49 5.28
C LEU A 224 33.94 -21.66 5.82
N ASP A 225 33.78 -22.43 6.92
CA ASP A 225 32.46 -22.57 7.58
C ASP A 225 31.98 -21.21 8.12
N SER A 226 32.86 -20.45 8.76
CA SER A 226 32.56 -19.10 9.24
C SER A 226 32.21 -18.13 8.10
N GLN A 227 32.92 -18.24 6.96
CA GLN A 227 32.66 -17.47 5.77
C GLN A 227 31.27 -17.79 5.21
N THR A 228 30.90 -19.07 5.09
CA THR A 228 29.61 -19.54 4.61
C THR A 228 28.46 -19.03 5.49
N THR A 229 28.60 -19.19 6.81
CA THR A 229 27.61 -18.72 7.79
C THR A 229 27.43 -17.20 7.69
N THR A 230 28.53 -16.44 7.58
CA THR A 230 28.45 -14.98 7.46
C THR A 230 27.83 -14.56 6.13
N GLN A 231 28.07 -15.30 5.06
CA GLN A 231 27.44 -15.05 3.76
C GLN A 231 25.93 -15.27 3.80
N GLN A 232 25.47 -16.34 4.47
CA GLN A 232 24.05 -16.60 4.69
C GLN A 232 23.39 -15.46 5.50
N GLN A 233 24.07 -15.00 6.57
CA GLN A 233 23.60 -13.85 7.36
C GLN A 233 23.53 -12.56 6.53
N LEU A 234 24.48 -12.33 5.63
CA LEU A 234 24.45 -11.17 4.75
C LEU A 234 23.26 -11.22 3.78
N ILE A 235 23.01 -12.38 3.16
CA ILE A 235 21.86 -12.58 2.27
C ILE A 235 20.56 -12.36 3.04
N LEU A 236 20.42 -12.94 4.24
CA LEU A 236 19.25 -12.75 5.10
C LEU A 236 19.03 -11.26 5.42
N ALA A 237 20.09 -10.53 5.78
CA ALA A 237 20.00 -9.11 6.07
C ALA A 237 19.61 -8.28 4.83
N GLN A 238 20.11 -8.65 3.64
CA GLN A 238 19.80 -7.93 2.40
C GLN A 238 18.40 -8.23 1.86
N ASP A 239 17.95 -9.48 1.93
CA ASP A 239 16.71 -9.91 1.26
C ASP A 239 15.50 -9.96 2.18
N VAL A 240 15.70 -10.16 3.50
CA VAL A 240 14.60 -10.30 4.46
C VAL A 240 14.50 -9.11 5.41
N GLU A 241 15.65 -8.63 5.92
CA GLU A 241 15.61 -7.52 6.90
C GLU A 241 15.43 -6.15 6.26
N THR A 242 15.73 -5.98 4.97
CA THR A 242 15.47 -4.74 4.24
C THR A 242 14.10 -4.73 3.60
N THR A 243 13.46 -3.56 3.57
CA THR A 243 12.22 -3.38 2.83
C THR A 243 12.50 -3.49 1.32
N GLN A 244 11.75 -4.35 0.64
CA GLN A 244 11.89 -4.61 -0.79
C GLN A 244 10.70 -4.08 -1.58
N ILE A 245 10.97 -3.53 -2.77
CA ILE A 245 9.91 -3.18 -3.73
C ILE A 245 9.67 -4.41 -4.59
N ILE A 246 8.42 -4.89 -4.63
CA ILE A 246 8.06 -6.09 -5.38
C ILE A 246 7.76 -5.69 -6.84
N PRO A 247 8.49 -6.24 -7.83
CA PRO A 247 8.15 -6.07 -9.24
C PRO A 247 6.80 -6.74 -9.59
N PRO A 248 6.09 -6.27 -10.62
CA PRO A 248 6.44 -5.24 -11.57
C PRO A 248 6.21 -3.82 -11.04
N PRO A 249 6.86 -2.80 -11.65
CA PRO A 249 6.61 -1.41 -11.30
C PRO A 249 5.14 -1.06 -11.52
N ALA A 250 4.67 -0.05 -10.82
CA ALA A 250 3.29 0.38 -10.83
C ALA A 250 2.82 0.73 -12.26
N LYS A 251 1.90 -0.06 -12.80
CA LYS A 251 1.20 0.30 -14.05
C LYS A 251 -0.12 0.99 -13.72
N ALA A 252 -0.35 2.13 -14.35
CA ALA A 252 -1.60 2.85 -14.16
C ALA A 252 -2.76 2.17 -14.88
N VAL A 253 -3.77 1.81 -14.11
CA VAL A 253 -5.02 1.26 -14.62
C VAL A 253 -6.07 2.37 -14.63
N LYS A 254 -6.77 2.52 -15.75
CA LYS A 254 -7.86 3.50 -15.85
C LYS A 254 -9.02 3.05 -14.99
N THR A 255 -9.36 3.84 -14.01
CA THR A 255 -10.58 3.66 -13.22
C THR A 255 -11.60 4.72 -13.61
N VAL A 256 -12.83 4.27 -13.82
CA VAL A 256 -13.95 5.19 -14.01
C VAL A 256 -14.34 5.67 -12.62
N ALA A 257 -13.96 6.91 -12.27
CA ALA A 257 -14.17 7.51 -10.95
C ALA A 257 -15.64 7.47 -10.47
N ARG A 258 -16.58 7.36 -11.42
CA ARG A 258 -18.02 7.16 -11.15
C ARG A 258 -18.61 6.24 -12.20
N SER A 259 -19.33 5.22 -11.77
CA SER A 259 -20.15 4.43 -12.68
C SER A 259 -21.17 5.38 -13.35
N ARG A 260 -20.99 5.63 -14.65
CA ARG A 260 -21.91 6.47 -15.45
C ARG A 260 -23.35 6.05 -15.23
N ARG A 261 -23.60 4.74 -15.13
CA ARG A 261 -24.90 4.15 -14.87
C ARG A 261 -25.50 4.64 -13.55
N ASN A 262 -24.73 4.62 -12.48
CA ASN A 262 -25.22 5.03 -11.15
C ASN A 262 -25.55 6.52 -11.10
N SER A 263 -24.71 7.39 -11.68
CA SER A 263 -24.96 8.84 -11.68
C SER A 263 -26.23 9.21 -12.47
N VAL A 264 -26.49 8.54 -13.59
CA VAL A 264 -27.71 8.74 -14.39
C VAL A 264 -28.94 8.24 -13.63
N VAL A 265 -28.86 7.06 -13.00
CA VAL A 265 -29.97 6.51 -12.20
C VAL A 265 -30.31 7.40 -11.01
N PHE A 266 -29.30 7.82 -10.24
CA PHE A 266 -29.51 8.74 -9.11
C PHE A 266 -30.05 10.09 -9.54
N GLY A 267 -29.51 10.67 -10.63
CA GLY A 267 -30.01 11.91 -11.20
C GLY A 267 -31.47 11.81 -11.62
N GLY A 268 -31.83 10.72 -12.32
CA GLY A 268 -33.21 10.45 -12.73
C GLY A 268 -34.16 10.29 -11.54
N LEU A 269 -33.77 9.57 -10.48
CA LEU A 269 -34.56 9.34 -9.30
C LEU A 269 -34.81 10.64 -8.51
N ILE A 270 -33.78 11.45 -8.32
CA ILE A 270 -33.90 12.77 -7.68
C ILE A 270 -34.79 13.70 -8.53
N GLY A 271 -34.60 13.71 -9.86
CA GLY A 271 -35.41 14.51 -10.75
C GLY A 271 -36.87 14.11 -10.75
N LEU A 272 -37.17 12.80 -10.70
CA LEU A 272 -38.54 12.27 -10.59
C LEU A 272 -39.22 12.70 -9.28
N LEU A 273 -38.50 12.59 -8.15
CA LEU A 273 -39.02 13.02 -6.84
C LEU A 273 -39.29 14.54 -6.82
N ALA A 274 -38.37 15.34 -7.32
CA ALA A 274 -38.55 16.78 -7.40
C ALA A 274 -39.73 17.16 -8.32
N GLY A 275 -39.86 16.51 -9.50
CA GLY A 275 -40.96 16.70 -10.43
C GLY A 275 -42.32 16.29 -9.83
N ALA A 276 -42.36 15.18 -9.06
CA ALA A 276 -43.59 14.77 -8.36
C ALA A 276 -44.01 15.77 -7.27
N ILE A 277 -43.06 16.31 -6.51
CA ILE A 277 -43.35 17.37 -5.51
C ILE A 277 -43.90 18.61 -6.17
N VAL A 278 -43.30 19.07 -7.27
CA VAL A 278 -43.77 20.24 -8.04
C VAL A 278 -45.17 19.98 -8.62
N ALA A 279 -45.41 18.78 -9.17
CA ALA A 279 -46.73 18.40 -9.69
C ALA A 279 -47.81 18.46 -8.61
N LEU A 280 -47.53 18.02 -7.40
CA LEU A 280 -48.43 18.09 -6.25
C LEU A 280 -48.71 19.53 -5.82
N ILE A 281 -47.66 20.35 -5.66
CA ILE A 281 -47.81 21.76 -5.27
C ILE A 281 -48.67 22.52 -6.26
N VAL A 282 -48.41 22.37 -7.56
CA VAL A 282 -49.16 23.02 -8.64
C VAL A 282 -50.61 22.45 -8.71
N GLY A 283 -50.78 21.14 -8.46
CA GLY A 283 -52.10 20.49 -8.39
C GLY A 283 -52.97 21.02 -7.26
N ILE A 284 -52.40 21.26 -6.10
CA ILE A 284 -53.13 21.82 -4.94
C ILE A 284 -53.48 23.29 -5.16
N ARG A 285 -52.57 24.07 -5.76
CA ARG A 285 -52.73 25.51 -5.96
C ARG A 285 -53.81 25.85 -7.01
N SER A 286 -53.91 25.10 -8.11
CA SER A 286 -54.91 25.31 -9.16
C SER A 286 -56.36 24.97 -8.76
N ARG A 287 -56.56 24.23 -7.66
CA ARG A 287 -57.89 23.95 -7.11
C ARG A 287 -58.40 25.04 -6.15
N ARG A 288 -57.56 26.02 -5.79
CA ARG A 288 -57.91 27.09 -4.84
C ARG A 288 -58.40 28.40 -5.52
N GLU A 289 -58.30 28.48 -6.87
CA GLU A 289 -58.93 29.59 -7.55
C GLU A 289 -60.44 29.33 -7.70
N PRO A 290 -61.29 30.01 -6.93
CA PRO A 290 -62.76 29.98 -7.18
C PRO A 290 -63.00 30.67 -8.51
N ALA A 291 -63.82 30.03 -9.36
CA ALA A 291 -64.38 30.67 -10.54
C ALA A 291 -65.17 31.91 -10.09
N THR A 292 -64.59 33.10 -10.24
CA THR A 292 -65.33 34.35 -10.21
C THR A 292 -65.96 34.53 -11.59
N SER A 293 -67.21 34.18 -11.67
CA SER A 293 -68.15 34.62 -12.74
C SER A 293 -68.99 35.70 -12.19
#